data_fff605640f1561d4e605998c3dd37182
#
_entry.id   fff605640f1561d4e605998c3dd37182
#
_cell.length_a   1.000
_cell.length_b   1.000
_cell.length_c   1.000
_cell.angle_alpha   90.00
_cell.angle_beta   90.00
_cell.angle_gamma   90.00
#
_symmetry.space_group_name_H-M   'P 1'
#
loop_
_entity.id
_entity.type
_entity.pdbx_description
1 polymer ?
#
loop_
_entity_poly.entity_id
_entity_poly.type
_entity_poly.pdbx_seq_one_letter_code
_entity_poly.pdbx_strand_id
1 'polypeptide(L)'
;MYKRQALSSKKKVFCLDGDGSILMHLGALRTAGYLKNTNFKHIILNNNSHESVGGQLTYAAGIDFKKFSNSIGYRNYYKIDSTKIIKKIIQKFINSKGPSLLEVKIKNGSLKDLSRPKNLIKIKEKFMIN
;
A
#
# COMPACT_ATOMS: atom_id res chain seq x y z
N MET A 1 9.42 -3.33 -6.93
CA MET A 1 10.34 -2.19 -7.17
C MET A 1 10.50 -1.32 -5.92
N TYR A 2 9.46 -0.81 -5.29
CA TYR A 2 9.52 0.11 -4.12
C TYR A 2 10.21 -0.46 -2.86
N LYS A 3 10.20 -1.78 -2.69
CA LYS A 3 10.87 -2.46 -1.57
C LYS A 3 12.39 -2.32 -1.60
N ARG A 4 12.99 -2.21 -2.80
CA ARG A 4 14.42 -1.95 -2.98
C ARG A 4 14.81 -0.54 -2.56
N GLN A 5 13.95 0.45 -2.78
CA GLN A 5 14.19 1.84 -2.36
C GLN A 5 14.31 1.95 -0.84
N ALA A 6 13.55 1.15 -0.08
CA ALA A 6 13.65 1.13 1.36
C ALA A 6 15.00 0.58 1.87
N LEU A 7 15.69 -0.24 1.08
CA LEU A 7 17.04 -0.75 1.40
C LEU A 7 18.13 0.31 1.19
N SER A 8 17.98 1.13 0.15
CA SER A 8 18.99 2.11 -0.27
C SER A 8 18.76 3.52 0.27
N SER A 9 17.63 3.80 0.89
CA SER A 9 17.26 5.13 1.38
C SER A 9 17.16 5.17 2.90
N LYS A 10 17.66 6.25 3.50
CA LYS A 10 17.40 6.60 4.91
C LYS A 10 16.03 7.26 5.14
N LYS A 11 15.38 7.73 4.06
CA LYS A 11 14.05 8.35 4.10
C LYS A 11 12.95 7.30 4.23
N LYS A 12 11.79 7.68 4.75
CA LYS A 12 10.60 6.82 4.77
C LYS A 12 10.15 6.53 3.34
N VAL A 13 9.93 5.27 3.03
CA VAL A 13 9.46 4.81 1.72
C VAL A 13 8.03 4.30 1.87
N PHE A 14 7.10 4.94 1.18
CA PHE A 14 5.69 4.57 1.15
C PHE A 14 5.38 3.78 -0.12
N CYS A 15 4.76 2.62 0.04
CA CYS A 15 4.24 1.79 -1.05
C CYS A 15 2.72 1.74 -0.93
N LEU A 16 2.02 2.10 -2.01
CA LEU A 16 0.56 2.00 -2.11
C LEU A 16 0.22 0.85 -3.05
N ASP A 17 -0.56 -0.09 -2.56
CA ASP A 17 -1.05 -1.23 -3.34
C ASP A 17 -2.56 -1.38 -3.16
N GLY A 18 -3.25 -1.90 -4.18
CA GLY A 18 -4.61 -2.41 -4.04
C GLY A 18 -4.61 -3.82 -3.43
N ASP A 19 -5.72 -4.22 -2.83
CA ASP A 19 -5.89 -5.55 -2.27
C ASP A 19 -5.68 -6.66 -3.32
N GLY A 20 -6.19 -6.50 -4.54
CA GLY A 20 -5.95 -7.45 -5.63
C GLY A 20 -4.48 -7.52 -6.05
N SER A 21 -3.77 -6.39 -6.09
CA SER A 21 -2.33 -6.36 -6.41
C SER A 21 -1.52 -7.14 -5.38
N ILE A 22 -1.88 -7.00 -4.11
CA ILE A 22 -1.22 -7.73 -3.01
C ILE A 22 -1.43 -9.23 -3.12
N LEU A 23 -2.65 -9.67 -3.42
CA LEU A 23 -2.96 -11.10 -3.56
C LEU A 23 -2.17 -11.75 -4.70
N MET A 24 -1.96 -11.05 -5.79
CA MET A 24 -1.13 -11.53 -6.90
C MET A 24 0.35 -11.66 -6.55
N HIS A 25 0.83 -10.97 -5.50
CA HIS A 25 2.25 -10.89 -5.17
C HIS A 25 2.55 -11.11 -3.68
N LEU A 26 1.86 -12.05 -3.02
CA LEU A 26 2.01 -12.33 -1.59
C LEU A 26 3.45 -12.65 -1.18
N GLY A 27 4.19 -13.38 -2.00
CA GLY A 27 5.61 -13.68 -1.74
C GLY A 27 6.49 -12.44 -1.58
N ALA A 28 6.18 -11.36 -2.32
CA ALA A 28 6.89 -10.10 -2.19
C ALA A 28 6.67 -9.41 -0.84
N LEU A 29 5.52 -9.64 -0.18
CA LEU A 29 5.27 -9.13 1.16
C LEU A 29 6.11 -9.86 2.21
N ARG A 30 6.26 -11.19 2.04
CA ARG A 30 7.15 -11.98 2.91
C ARG A 30 8.59 -11.46 2.85
N THR A 31 9.09 -11.16 1.66
CA THR A 31 10.43 -10.56 1.49
C THR A 31 10.53 -9.22 2.24
N ALA A 32 9.53 -8.34 2.11
CA ALA A 32 9.52 -7.05 2.81
C ALA A 32 9.49 -7.21 4.33
N GLY A 33 8.74 -8.17 4.84
CA GLY A 33 8.68 -8.49 6.27
C GLY A 33 10.00 -9.07 6.79
N TYR A 34 10.63 -9.96 6.02
CA TYR A 34 11.91 -10.58 6.38
C TYR A 34 13.06 -9.57 6.51
N LEU A 35 13.14 -8.62 5.57
CA LEU A 35 14.19 -7.60 5.55
C LEU A 35 14.10 -6.59 6.69
N LYS A 36 12.99 -6.53 7.42
CA LYS A 36 12.76 -5.71 8.63
C LYS A 36 13.15 -4.23 8.47
N ASN A 37 12.99 -3.67 7.28
CA ASN A 37 13.33 -2.27 7.00
C ASN A 37 12.47 -1.31 7.82
N THR A 38 13.11 -0.56 8.69
CA THR A 38 12.43 0.33 9.64
C THR A 38 11.75 1.54 8.98
N ASN A 39 12.18 1.91 7.79
CA ASN A 39 11.66 3.02 7.00
C ASN A 39 10.54 2.62 6.02
N PHE A 40 10.21 1.33 5.89
CA PHE A 40 9.21 0.85 4.94
C PHE A 40 7.77 0.96 5.48
N LYS A 41 6.92 1.66 4.73
CA LYS A 41 5.51 1.92 5.01
C LYS A 41 4.65 1.41 3.88
N HIS A 42 3.89 0.36 4.12
CA HIS A 42 3.04 -0.29 3.12
C HIS A 42 1.56 0.04 3.40
N ILE A 43 0.87 0.57 2.41
CA ILE A 43 -0.54 0.95 2.49
C ILE A 43 -1.32 0.08 1.51
N ILE A 44 -2.35 -0.58 2.00
CA ILE A 44 -3.31 -1.35 1.21
C ILE A 44 -4.59 -0.54 1.08
N LEU A 45 -4.99 -0.22 -0.14
CA LEU A 45 -6.31 0.32 -0.44
C LEU A 45 -7.23 -0.86 -0.76
N ASN A 46 -8.10 -1.21 0.19
CA ASN A 46 -8.92 -2.42 0.14
C ASN A 46 -10.39 -2.08 -0.14
N ASN A 47 -10.84 -2.31 -1.36
CA ASN A 47 -12.23 -2.21 -1.79
C ASN A 47 -12.84 -3.58 -2.13
N ASN A 48 -12.10 -4.68 -1.99
CA ASN A 48 -12.47 -6.04 -2.38
C ASN A 48 -12.80 -6.21 -3.87
N SER A 49 -12.27 -5.34 -4.74
CA SER A 49 -12.61 -5.34 -6.17
C SER A 49 -11.43 -5.00 -7.07
N HIS A 50 -11.37 -5.65 -8.21
CA HIS A 50 -10.48 -5.34 -9.33
C HIS A 50 -11.10 -4.26 -10.24
N GLU A 51 -11.41 -3.08 -9.72
CA GLU A 51 -12.10 -2.03 -10.47
C GLU A 51 -11.43 -1.61 -11.78
N SER A 52 -10.10 -1.65 -11.84
CA SER A 52 -9.35 -1.26 -13.03
C SER A 52 -9.51 -2.20 -14.22
N VAL A 53 -10.02 -3.41 -13.99
CA VAL A 53 -10.12 -4.48 -15.00
C VAL A 53 -11.48 -5.17 -15.04
N GLY A 54 -12.55 -4.51 -14.56
CA GLY A 54 -13.92 -5.00 -14.72
C GLY A 54 -14.70 -5.21 -13.43
N GLY A 55 -14.12 -4.90 -12.26
CA GLY A 55 -14.86 -4.88 -11.00
C GLY A 55 -15.09 -6.24 -10.33
N GLN A 56 -14.40 -7.28 -10.78
CA GLN A 56 -14.49 -8.61 -10.16
C GLN A 56 -14.00 -8.59 -8.72
N LEU A 57 -14.53 -9.50 -7.90
CA LEU A 57 -14.10 -9.65 -6.50
C LEU A 57 -12.64 -10.11 -6.41
N THR A 58 -11.87 -9.47 -5.53
CA THR A 58 -10.49 -9.89 -5.22
C THR A 58 -10.42 -11.03 -4.22
N TYR A 59 -11.53 -11.36 -3.55
CA TYR A 59 -11.60 -12.30 -2.42
C TYR A 59 -10.74 -11.90 -1.21
N ALA A 60 -10.29 -10.65 -1.15
CA ALA A 60 -9.53 -10.12 -0.02
C ALA A 60 -10.34 -10.07 1.29
N ALA A 61 -11.67 -10.10 1.19
CA ALA A 61 -12.58 -10.10 2.35
C ALA A 61 -12.36 -11.30 3.29
N GLY A 62 -11.89 -12.44 2.75
CA GLY A 62 -11.58 -13.64 3.55
C GLY A 62 -10.24 -13.58 4.28
N ILE A 63 -9.44 -12.52 4.10
CA ILE A 63 -8.10 -12.44 4.67
C ILE A 63 -8.10 -11.57 5.93
N ASP A 64 -7.63 -12.15 7.04
CA ASP A 64 -7.23 -11.37 8.21
C ASP A 64 -5.83 -10.78 7.97
N PHE A 65 -5.80 -9.54 7.42
CA PHE A 65 -4.53 -8.85 7.12
C PHE A 65 -3.67 -8.59 8.37
N LYS A 66 -4.26 -8.54 9.57
CA LYS A 66 -3.51 -8.41 10.82
C LYS A 66 -2.72 -9.68 11.11
N LYS A 67 -3.39 -10.83 11.12
CA LYS A 67 -2.72 -12.12 11.33
C LYS A 67 -1.71 -12.40 10.23
N PHE A 68 -2.12 -12.15 8.99
CA PHE A 68 -1.25 -12.33 7.83
C PHE A 68 0.01 -11.47 7.93
N SER A 69 -0.09 -10.17 8.18
CA SER A 69 1.08 -9.28 8.27
C SER A 69 2.04 -9.70 9.39
N ASN A 70 1.52 -10.13 10.53
CA ASN A 70 2.33 -10.63 11.64
C ASN A 70 3.10 -11.90 11.25
N SER A 71 2.43 -12.85 10.59
CA SER A 71 3.03 -14.14 10.18
C SER A 71 4.17 -13.96 9.17
N ILE A 72 4.09 -12.96 8.30
CA ILE A 72 5.12 -12.67 7.29
C ILE A 72 6.21 -11.71 7.77
N GLY A 73 6.15 -11.23 9.03
CA GLY A 73 7.24 -10.48 9.67
C GLY A 73 7.11 -8.97 9.66
N TYR A 74 5.94 -8.41 9.34
CA TYR A 74 5.69 -6.99 9.59
C TYR A 74 5.66 -6.69 11.09
N ARG A 75 6.22 -5.56 11.49
CA ARG A 75 6.28 -5.16 12.91
C ARG A 75 4.97 -4.60 13.42
N ASN A 76 4.25 -3.88 12.56
CA ASN A 76 3.04 -3.17 12.96
C ASN A 76 1.97 -3.34 11.89
N TYR A 77 0.74 -3.45 12.36
CA TYR A 77 -0.46 -3.40 11.55
C TYR A 77 -1.41 -2.33 12.06
N TYR A 78 -1.96 -1.56 11.13
CA TYR A 78 -2.97 -0.53 11.38
C TYR A 78 -4.13 -0.73 10.43
N LYS A 79 -5.34 -0.33 10.86
CA LYS A 79 -6.54 -0.38 10.04
C LYS A 79 -7.31 0.93 10.12
N ILE A 80 -7.80 1.39 8.98
CA ILE A 80 -8.73 2.51 8.86
C ILE A 80 -9.99 1.98 8.17
N ASP A 81 -11.10 1.97 8.89
CA ASP A 81 -12.43 1.59 8.40
C ASP A 81 -13.46 2.70 8.66
N SER A 82 -13.05 3.81 9.26
CA SER A 82 -13.87 4.98 9.53
C SER A 82 -13.09 6.28 9.34
N THR A 83 -13.74 7.29 8.79
CA THR A 83 -13.15 8.62 8.59
C THR A 83 -12.77 9.31 9.90
N LYS A 84 -13.49 9.01 11.01
CA LYS A 84 -13.24 9.61 12.33
C LYS A 84 -11.85 9.34 12.89
N ILE A 85 -11.24 8.22 12.54
CA ILE A 85 -9.94 7.77 13.08
C ILE A 85 -8.75 8.04 12.16
N ILE A 86 -8.97 8.54 10.93
CA ILE A 86 -7.94 8.69 9.90
C ILE A 86 -6.71 9.43 10.44
N LYS A 87 -6.87 10.65 10.93
CA LYS A 87 -5.75 11.49 11.40
C LYS A 87 -4.91 10.78 12.47
N LYS A 88 -5.59 10.20 13.48
CA LYS A 88 -4.93 9.49 14.60
C LYS A 88 -4.14 8.27 14.13
N ILE A 89 -4.72 7.46 13.25
CA ILE A 89 -4.08 6.23 12.77
C ILE A 89 -2.92 6.53 11.81
N ILE A 90 -3.10 7.48 10.89
CA ILE A 90 -2.03 7.91 9.97
C ILE A 90 -0.83 8.43 10.76
N GLN A 91 -1.03 9.26 11.78
CA GLN A 91 0.05 9.77 12.62
C GLN A 91 0.83 8.63 13.29
N LYS A 92 0.14 7.66 13.90
CA LYS A 92 0.76 6.48 14.49
C LYS A 92 1.51 5.64 13.47
N PHE A 93 0.92 5.41 12.31
CA PHE A 93 1.52 4.64 11.22
C PHE A 93 2.79 5.29 10.70
N ILE A 94 2.78 6.60 10.43
CA ILE A 94 3.95 7.34 9.94
C ILE A 94 5.10 7.29 10.95
N ASN A 95 4.82 7.41 12.24
CA ASN A 95 5.82 7.47 13.30
C ASN A 95 6.29 6.09 13.78
N SER A 96 5.62 5.01 13.43
CA SER A 96 6.03 3.65 13.81
C SER A 96 7.35 3.25 13.15
N LYS A 97 8.09 2.30 13.75
CA LYS A 97 9.22 1.65 13.07
C LYS A 97 8.68 0.56 12.14
N GLY A 98 9.07 0.60 10.86
CA GLY A 98 8.66 -0.39 9.85
C GLY A 98 9.35 -1.76 9.98
N PRO A 99 9.04 -2.70 9.10
CA PRO A 99 7.98 -2.61 8.10
C PRO A 99 6.61 -2.52 8.77
N SER A 100 5.82 -1.54 8.36
CA SER A 100 4.47 -1.32 8.90
C SER A 100 3.44 -1.43 7.79
N LEU A 101 2.34 -2.14 8.05
CA LEU A 101 1.22 -2.30 7.15
C LEU A 101 0.03 -1.46 7.63
N LEU A 102 -0.56 -0.70 6.72
CA LEU A 102 -1.81 0.04 6.94
C LEU A 102 -2.85 -0.46 5.94
N GLU A 103 -3.90 -1.07 6.42
CA GLU A 103 -5.10 -1.38 5.62
C GLU A 103 -6.10 -0.23 5.70
N VAL A 104 -6.48 0.32 4.56
CA VAL A 104 -7.51 1.35 4.44
C VAL A 104 -8.69 0.75 3.70
N LYS A 105 -9.83 0.61 4.37
CA LYS A 105 -11.07 0.22 3.72
C LYS A 105 -11.61 1.41 2.93
N ILE A 106 -11.78 1.20 1.62
CA ILE A 106 -12.33 2.20 0.71
C ILE A 106 -13.56 1.64 0.02
N LYS A 107 -14.40 2.55 -0.49
CA LYS A 107 -15.58 2.17 -1.29
C LYS A 107 -15.17 1.91 -2.73
N ASN A 108 -15.94 1.08 -3.43
CA ASN A 108 -15.86 0.96 -4.88
C ASN A 108 -16.29 2.27 -5.54
N GLY A 109 -15.76 2.52 -6.71
CA GLY A 109 -16.05 3.71 -7.51
C GLY A 109 -14.82 4.60 -7.70
N SER A 110 -14.72 5.17 -8.89
CA SER A 110 -13.70 6.16 -9.24
C SER A 110 -14.36 7.52 -9.49
N LEU A 111 -13.57 8.59 -9.30
CA LEU A 111 -14.01 9.92 -9.72
C LEU A 111 -14.15 9.95 -11.24
N LYS A 112 -15.32 10.43 -11.75
CA LYS A 112 -15.64 10.43 -13.18
C LYS A 112 -14.68 11.29 -14.02
N ASP A 113 -14.12 12.34 -13.41
CA ASP A 113 -13.32 13.35 -14.12
C ASP A 113 -11.80 13.15 -14.01
N LEU A 114 -11.35 11.96 -13.60
CA LEU A 114 -9.92 11.64 -13.58
C LEU A 114 -9.43 11.40 -15.01
N SER A 115 -8.76 12.40 -15.58
CA SER A 115 -8.07 12.25 -16.87
C SER A 115 -6.77 11.50 -16.71
N ARG A 116 -6.46 10.62 -17.66
CA ARG A 116 -5.12 10.01 -17.75
C ARG A 116 -4.11 11.04 -18.27
N PRO A 117 -2.86 11.04 -17.77
CA PRO A 117 -1.83 11.91 -18.32
C PRO A 117 -1.66 11.69 -19.82
N LYS A 118 -1.78 12.75 -20.61
CA LYS A 118 -1.70 12.66 -22.09
C LYS A 118 -0.25 12.62 -22.61
N ASN A 119 0.71 13.17 -21.86
CA ASN A 119 2.10 13.27 -22.33
C ASN A 119 3.06 12.61 -21.33
N LEU A 120 3.24 11.30 -21.50
CA LEU A 120 4.12 10.49 -20.64
C LEU A 120 5.60 10.86 -20.80
N ILE A 121 6.01 11.35 -21.97
CA ILE A 121 7.40 11.77 -22.26
C ILE A 121 7.76 12.99 -21.39
N LYS A 122 6.92 14.03 -21.40
CA LYS A 122 7.13 15.21 -20.55
C LYS A 122 7.17 14.88 -19.05
N ILE A 123 6.35 13.91 -18.62
CA ILE A 123 6.37 13.47 -17.22
C ILE A 123 7.68 12.78 -16.88
N LYS A 124 8.18 11.92 -17.77
CA LYS A 124 9.48 11.24 -17.63
C LYS A 124 10.61 12.27 -17.56
N GLU A 125 10.65 13.23 -18.50
CA GLU A 125 11.68 14.29 -18.54
C GLU A 125 11.70 15.10 -17.24
N LYS A 126 10.55 15.57 -16.76
CA LYS A 126 10.43 16.27 -15.48
C LYS A 126 10.89 15.43 -14.29
N PHE A 127 10.65 14.13 -14.30
CA PHE A 127 11.07 13.22 -13.24
C PHE A 127 12.59 13.02 -13.24
N MET A 128 13.23 13.05 -14.40
CA MET A 128 14.67 12.82 -14.54
C MET A 128 15.55 14.05 -14.28
N ILE A 129 14.97 15.25 -14.27
CA ILE A 129 15.68 16.52 -14.00
C ILE A 129 15.78 16.81 -12.48
N ASN A 130 14.98 16.12 -11.63
CA ASN A 130 15.01 16.22 -10.18
C ASN A 130 15.75 15.03 -9.55
#